data_8026fbf445c8e5af802a985e3b0ca9f5
#
_entry.id   8026fbf445c8e5af802a985e3b0ca9f5
#
_cell.length_a   1.000
_cell.length_b   1.000
_cell.length_c   1.000
_cell.angle_alpha   90.00
_cell.angle_beta   90.00
_cell.angle_gamma   90.00
#
_symmetry.space_group_name_H-M   'P 1'
#
loop_
_entity.id
_entity.type
_entity.pdbx_description
1 polymer ?
#
loop_
_entity_poly.entity_id
_entity_poly.type
_entity_poly.pdbx_seq_one_letter_code
_entity_poly.pdbx_strand_id
1 'polypeptide(L)'
;MRWFAKIDLMVRLLVLAILLASFLPAAGNAREIAQWISHGAIFVLFFLNGLRLPRDEVLQGMRHWRFLIPVLIWCFGAMALAGKGFAIVLVGSLPPLVALGFLYLGVMPSTVQSATAYSSLAGGKVSSSIVAAALTNIAGVFICAPMFAALAGSGAGEMGVDGLTKVFAILILPFAIGQLLQGRLSHWVRERKDLITWMDRISIAIAVYVAFSGAVEQGLWTMIGISEWAILLAATCVMLAFAFIGAWTVGGQLRLDRGDRIAFLFAGAHKSVAMGAPLAAVLFPPQVAGLVLLPLLVYHLLQLVISAPLASRLARPLRPVPDAAACSEPTTTARDR
;
A
#
# COMPACT_ATOMS: atom_id res chain seq x y z
N MET A 1 21.98 4.67 -17.05
CA MET A 1 21.39 5.67 -16.16
C MET A 1 19.93 6.09 -16.48
N ARG A 2 19.48 6.10 -17.74
CA ARG A 2 18.08 6.46 -18.11
C ARG A 2 16.99 5.49 -17.60
N TRP A 3 17.30 4.26 -17.26
CA TRP A 3 16.35 3.26 -16.76
C TRP A 3 15.98 3.49 -15.29
N PHE A 4 16.96 3.87 -14.46
CA PHE A 4 16.74 4.22 -13.04
C PHE A 4 15.81 5.44 -12.87
N ALA A 5 15.81 6.37 -13.82
CA ALA A 5 14.94 7.55 -13.79
C ALA A 5 13.44 7.21 -13.99
N LYS A 6 13.13 6.03 -14.55
CA LYS A 6 11.76 5.55 -14.78
C LYS A 6 11.17 4.80 -13.59
N ILE A 7 12.00 4.42 -12.60
CA ILE A 7 11.56 3.74 -11.38
C ILE A 7 10.93 4.78 -10.44
N ASP A 8 9.78 4.44 -9.85
CA ASP A 8 9.10 5.30 -8.88
C ASP A 8 10.07 5.74 -7.77
N LEU A 9 10.00 7.01 -7.40
CA LEU A 9 10.89 7.60 -6.39
C LEU A 9 10.77 6.90 -5.04
N MET A 10 9.55 6.45 -4.67
CA MET A 10 9.35 5.71 -3.43
C MET A 10 10.13 4.39 -3.42
N VAL A 11 10.10 3.65 -4.53
CA VAL A 11 10.88 2.40 -4.67
C VAL A 11 12.38 2.67 -4.52
N ARG A 12 12.89 3.74 -5.15
CA ARG A 12 14.32 4.12 -5.01
C ARG A 12 14.69 4.43 -3.58
N LEU A 13 13.84 5.15 -2.85
CA LEU A 13 14.06 5.48 -1.44
C LEU A 13 14.00 4.25 -0.54
N LEU A 14 13.08 3.30 -0.80
CA LEU A 14 13.00 2.04 -0.08
C LEU A 14 14.27 1.19 -0.29
N VAL A 15 14.70 1.04 -1.54
CA VAL A 15 15.94 0.32 -1.86
C VAL A 15 17.14 0.99 -1.18
N LEU A 16 17.23 2.31 -1.24
CA LEU A 16 18.29 3.06 -0.57
C LEU A 16 18.26 2.85 0.95
N ALA A 17 17.08 2.89 1.57
CA ALA A 17 16.93 2.67 3.01
C ALA A 17 17.38 1.25 3.41
N ILE A 18 17.03 0.22 2.62
CA ILE A 18 17.46 -1.17 2.85
C ILE A 18 18.98 -1.31 2.66
N LEU A 19 19.54 -0.72 1.61
CA LEU A 19 21.00 -0.75 1.38
C LEU A 19 21.74 -0.04 2.52
N LEU A 20 21.29 1.15 2.92
CA LEU A 20 21.89 1.85 4.05
C LEU A 20 21.82 1.02 5.34
N ALA A 21 20.67 0.41 5.62
CA ALA A 21 20.51 -0.47 6.78
C ALA A 21 21.43 -1.70 6.71
N SER A 22 21.70 -2.23 5.51
CA SER A 22 22.56 -3.40 5.31
C SER A 22 24.04 -3.10 5.52
N PHE A 23 24.51 -1.92 5.11
CA PHE A 23 25.93 -1.55 5.22
C PHE A 23 26.26 -0.69 6.44
N LEU A 24 25.29 0.08 6.91
CA LEU A 24 25.42 1.02 8.02
C LEU A 24 24.19 0.89 8.97
N PRO A 25 24.03 -0.28 9.63
CA PRO A 25 22.91 -0.44 10.56
C PRO A 25 23.06 0.48 11.77
N ALA A 26 21.95 1.05 12.23
CA ALA A 26 21.92 1.84 13.45
C ALA A 26 22.06 0.92 14.66
N ALA A 27 23.23 0.94 15.32
CA ALA A 27 23.61 0.10 16.45
C ALA A 27 23.80 0.90 17.74
N GLY A 28 23.66 0.27 18.91
CA GLY A 28 23.89 0.90 20.19
C GLY A 28 23.05 2.16 20.40
N ASN A 29 23.65 3.26 20.89
CA ASN A 29 22.97 4.53 21.11
C ASN A 29 22.37 5.14 19.84
N ALA A 30 22.99 4.90 18.69
CA ALA A 30 22.45 5.38 17.40
C ALA A 30 21.09 4.75 17.08
N ARG A 31 20.82 3.51 17.56
CA ARG A 31 19.52 2.86 17.41
C ARG A 31 18.41 3.61 18.15
N GLU A 32 18.64 3.97 19.40
CA GLU A 32 17.65 4.69 20.19
C GLU A 32 17.30 6.04 19.56
N ILE A 33 18.32 6.78 19.11
CA ILE A 33 18.13 8.06 18.41
C ILE A 33 17.33 7.84 17.13
N ALA A 34 17.70 6.83 16.32
CA ALA A 34 17.01 6.51 15.06
C ALA A 34 15.54 6.10 15.31
N GLN A 35 15.25 5.38 16.41
CA GLN A 35 13.87 5.06 16.80
C GLN A 35 13.06 6.28 17.15
N TRP A 36 13.60 7.21 17.96
CA TRP A 36 12.91 8.45 18.28
C TRP A 36 12.62 9.30 17.04
N ILE A 37 13.60 9.40 16.13
CA ILE A 37 13.42 10.08 14.84
C ILE A 37 12.33 9.37 14.02
N SER A 38 12.32 8.04 13.98
CA SER A 38 11.31 7.25 13.28
C SER A 38 9.92 7.48 13.87
N HIS A 39 9.75 7.44 15.19
CA HIS A 39 8.47 7.70 15.84
C HIS A 39 7.96 9.11 15.56
N GLY A 40 8.84 10.11 15.60
CA GLY A 40 8.50 11.48 15.22
C GLY A 40 8.09 11.62 13.76
N ALA A 41 8.83 10.97 12.85
CA ALA A 41 8.53 10.95 11.43
C ALA A 41 7.18 10.24 11.13
N ILE A 42 6.91 9.13 11.82
CA ILE A 42 5.63 8.40 11.72
C ILE A 42 4.47 9.26 12.25
N PHE A 43 4.65 9.93 13.38
CA PHE A 43 3.66 10.85 13.92
C PHE A 43 3.29 11.93 12.90
N VAL A 44 4.29 12.58 12.30
CA VAL A 44 4.08 13.60 11.26
C VAL A 44 3.39 13.00 10.03
N LEU A 45 3.79 11.81 9.61
CA LEU A 45 3.17 11.10 8.48
C LEU A 45 1.67 10.89 8.70
N PHE A 46 1.27 10.37 9.87
CA PHE A 46 -0.14 10.10 10.16
C PHE A 46 -0.94 11.39 10.40
N PHE A 47 -0.34 12.40 10.98
CA PHE A 47 -0.94 13.73 11.09
C PHE A 47 -1.23 14.32 9.69
N LEU A 48 -0.27 14.27 8.78
CA LEU A 48 -0.45 14.73 7.40
C LEU A 48 -1.47 13.89 6.63
N ASN A 49 -1.51 12.58 6.84
CA ASN A 49 -2.52 11.71 6.26
C ASN A 49 -3.92 12.09 6.76
N GLY A 50 -4.06 12.42 8.04
CA GLY A 50 -5.29 12.96 8.60
C GLY A 50 -5.71 14.28 7.94
N LEU A 51 -4.78 15.21 7.72
CA LEU A 51 -5.04 16.50 7.08
C LEU A 51 -5.46 16.40 5.60
N ARG A 52 -4.91 15.43 4.88
CA ARG A 52 -5.14 15.27 3.42
C ARG A 52 -6.50 14.73 3.07
N LEU A 53 -7.15 14.04 3.98
CA LEU A 53 -8.35 13.29 3.70
C LEU A 53 -9.58 14.22 3.69
N PRO A 54 -10.16 14.56 2.52
CA PRO A 54 -11.31 15.42 2.44
C PRO A 54 -12.55 14.68 2.96
N ARG A 55 -13.20 15.24 3.97
CA ARG A 55 -14.40 14.65 4.57
C ARG A 55 -15.53 14.48 3.56
N ASP A 56 -15.68 15.44 2.66
CA ASP A 56 -16.73 15.43 1.65
C ASP A 56 -16.55 14.29 0.63
N GLU A 57 -15.30 13.98 0.24
CA GLU A 57 -15.01 12.85 -0.65
C GLU A 57 -15.31 11.52 0.03
N VAL A 58 -15.02 11.40 1.33
CA VAL A 58 -15.35 10.20 2.11
C VAL A 58 -16.86 10.02 2.21
N LEU A 59 -17.59 11.07 2.56
CA LEU A 59 -19.05 11.04 2.68
C LEU A 59 -19.74 10.76 1.34
N GLN A 60 -19.26 11.39 0.25
CA GLN A 60 -19.78 11.12 -1.10
C GLN A 60 -19.43 9.70 -1.55
N GLY A 61 -18.24 9.22 -1.21
CA GLY A 61 -17.80 7.85 -1.50
C GLY A 61 -18.69 6.82 -0.82
N MET A 62 -19.15 7.07 0.40
CA MET A 62 -20.05 6.15 1.14
C MET A 62 -21.36 5.87 0.40
N ARG A 63 -21.80 6.72 -0.52
CA ARG A 63 -22.96 6.45 -1.41
C ARG A 63 -22.73 5.26 -2.34
N HIS A 64 -21.47 4.92 -2.66
CA HIS A 64 -21.10 3.75 -3.45
C HIS A 64 -20.88 2.49 -2.60
N TRP A 65 -21.67 2.27 -1.56
CA TRP A 65 -21.52 1.18 -0.59
C TRP A 65 -21.45 -0.22 -1.26
N ARG A 66 -22.18 -0.42 -2.38
CA ARG A 66 -22.16 -1.68 -3.15
C ARG A 66 -20.79 -2.01 -3.76
N PHE A 67 -19.95 -1.02 -3.95
CA PHE A 67 -18.57 -1.18 -4.38
C PHE A 67 -17.60 -1.22 -3.18
N LEU A 68 -17.81 -0.34 -2.20
CA LEU A 68 -16.85 -0.14 -1.09
C LEU A 68 -16.87 -1.27 -0.06
N ILE A 69 -18.06 -1.78 0.32
CA ILE A 69 -18.13 -2.90 1.27
C ILE A 69 -17.41 -4.13 0.74
N PRO A 70 -17.62 -4.58 -0.50
CA PRO A 70 -16.82 -5.67 -1.08
C PRO A 70 -15.32 -5.41 -1.12
N VAL A 71 -14.89 -4.16 -1.40
CA VAL A 71 -13.44 -3.81 -1.35
C VAL A 71 -12.89 -4.00 0.07
N LEU A 72 -13.60 -3.53 1.09
CA LEU A 72 -13.19 -3.68 2.50
C LEU A 72 -13.15 -5.16 2.91
N ILE A 73 -14.18 -5.93 2.57
CA ILE A 73 -14.24 -7.38 2.84
C ILE A 73 -13.11 -8.10 2.11
N TRP A 74 -12.81 -7.72 0.87
CA TRP A 74 -11.70 -8.30 0.13
C TRP A 74 -10.36 -7.97 0.78
N CYS A 75 -10.09 -6.69 1.07
CA CYS A 75 -8.82 -6.23 1.63
C CYS A 75 -8.55 -6.77 3.04
N PHE A 76 -9.54 -6.74 3.92
CA PHE A 76 -9.39 -7.08 5.33
C PHE A 76 -9.95 -8.48 5.68
N GLY A 77 -10.80 -9.06 4.84
CA GLY A 77 -11.29 -10.42 5.01
C GLY A 77 -10.47 -11.43 4.20
N ALA A 78 -10.74 -11.52 2.90
CA ALA A 78 -10.14 -12.53 2.04
C ALA A 78 -8.60 -12.49 2.02
N MET A 79 -8.01 -11.30 1.89
CA MET A 79 -6.56 -11.13 1.88
C MET A 79 -5.92 -11.42 3.25
N ALA A 80 -6.60 -11.04 4.35
CA ALA A 80 -6.11 -11.36 5.70
C ALA A 80 -6.14 -12.87 5.99
N LEU A 81 -7.21 -13.54 5.58
CA LEU A 81 -7.33 -15.01 5.70
C LEU A 81 -6.31 -15.73 4.81
N ALA A 82 -6.11 -15.25 3.59
CA ALA A 82 -5.06 -15.77 2.72
C ALA A 82 -3.68 -15.59 3.38
N GLY A 83 -3.37 -14.40 3.89
CA GLY A 83 -2.12 -14.13 4.61
C GLY A 83 -1.91 -15.05 5.81
N LYS A 84 -2.97 -15.33 6.60
CA LYS A 84 -2.95 -16.31 7.69
C LYS A 84 -2.67 -17.72 7.17
N GLY A 85 -3.33 -18.11 6.07
CA GLY A 85 -3.09 -19.42 5.43
C GLY A 85 -1.64 -19.58 5.00
N PHE A 86 -1.07 -18.57 4.33
CA PHE A 86 0.35 -18.56 3.95
C PHE A 86 1.26 -18.62 5.18
N ALA A 87 0.97 -17.84 6.23
CA ALA A 87 1.75 -17.87 7.47
C ALA A 87 1.80 -19.27 8.10
N ILE A 88 0.68 -20.01 8.06
CA ILE A 88 0.61 -21.38 8.59
C ILE A 88 1.36 -22.38 7.70
N VAL A 89 1.13 -22.31 6.39
CA VAL A 89 1.72 -23.28 5.42
C VAL A 89 3.23 -23.12 5.31
N LEU A 90 3.75 -21.91 5.48
CA LEU A 90 5.18 -21.61 5.34
C LEU A 90 5.98 -21.82 6.64
N VAL A 91 5.34 -22.22 7.73
CA VAL A 91 6.04 -22.65 8.95
C VAL A 91 6.96 -23.83 8.63
N GLY A 92 8.21 -23.72 9.03
CA GLY A 92 9.24 -24.73 8.74
C GLY A 92 9.94 -24.61 7.38
N SER A 93 9.35 -23.86 6.43
CA SER A 93 9.98 -23.56 5.13
C SER A 93 10.61 -22.16 5.09
N LEU A 94 10.16 -21.26 5.96
CA LEU A 94 10.70 -19.91 6.14
C LEU A 94 10.95 -19.66 7.64
N PRO A 95 11.84 -18.72 7.99
CA PRO A 95 11.95 -18.24 9.36
C PRO A 95 10.57 -17.81 9.90
N PRO A 96 10.21 -18.16 11.14
CA PRO A 96 8.86 -17.95 11.67
C PRO A 96 8.34 -16.51 11.54
N LEU A 97 9.22 -15.53 11.73
CA LEU A 97 8.88 -14.10 11.58
C LEU A 97 8.61 -13.69 10.13
N VAL A 98 9.32 -14.30 9.18
CA VAL A 98 9.06 -14.06 7.74
C VAL A 98 7.75 -14.72 7.34
N ALA A 99 7.46 -15.93 7.80
CA ALA A 99 6.18 -16.59 7.59
C ALA A 99 5.02 -15.75 8.18
N LEU A 100 5.17 -15.24 9.40
CA LEU A 100 4.22 -14.33 10.05
C LEU A 100 4.03 -13.03 9.25
N GLY A 101 5.05 -12.59 8.54
CA GLY A 101 5.01 -11.44 7.64
C GLY A 101 3.98 -11.57 6.50
N PHE A 102 3.59 -12.78 6.10
CA PHE A 102 2.48 -12.97 5.14
C PHE A 102 1.12 -12.63 5.76
N LEU A 103 0.89 -12.95 7.03
CA LEU A 103 -0.29 -12.47 7.75
C LEU A 103 -0.27 -10.95 7.83
N TYR A 104 0.88 -10.37 8.17
CA TYR A 104 1.05 -8.92 8.23
C TYR A 104 0.74 -8.27 6.88
N LEU A 105 1.29 -8.79 5.78
CA LEU A 105 0.96 -8.38 4.41
C LEU A 105 -0.55 -8.48 4.13
N GLY A 106 -1.19 -9.57 4.55
CA GLY A 106 -2.63 -9.82 4.34
C GLY A 106 -3.53 -8.76 4.94
N VAL A 107 -3.22 -8.30 6.16
CA VAL A 107 -4.03 -7.31 6.88
C VAL A 107 -3.75 -5.86 6.45
N MET A 108 -2.77 -5.58 5.58
CA MET A 108 -2.48 -4.22 5.13
C MET A 108 -3.55 -3.68 4.18
N PRO A 109 -3.84 -2.37 4.23
CA PRO A 109 -4.77 -1.71 3.32
C PRO A 109 -4.18 -1.53 1.92
N SER A 110 -5.00 -1.04 1.01
CA SER A 110 -4.60 -0.70 -0.36
C SER A 110 -3.66 0.50 -0.42
N THR A 111 -2.91 0.63 -1.53
CA THR A 111 -2.14 1.85 -1.83
C THR A 111 -3.03 2.91 -2.48
N VAL A 112 -2.84 4.18 -2.13
CA VAL A 112 -3.58 5.28 -2.81
C VAL A 112 -2.98 5.56 -4.19
N GLN A 113 -1.68 5.83 -4.25
CA GLN A 113 -1.04 6.33 -5.47
C GLN A 113 -0.99 5.28 -6.59
N SER A 114 -0.43 4.10 -6.31
CA SER A 114 -0.24 3.10 -7.37
C SER A 114 -1.56 2.46 -7.82
N ALA A 115 -2.48 2.15 -6.90
CA ALA A 115 -3.77 1.60 -7.28
C ALA A 115 -4.56 2.57 -8.18
N THR A 116 -4.56 3.87 -7.85
CA THR A 116 -5.24 4.89 -8.66
C THR A 116 -4.54 5.10 -10.01
N ALA A 117 -3.21 5.15 -10.04
CA ALA A 117 -2.44 5.33 -11.26
C ALA A 117 -2.67 4.18 -12.27
N TYR A 118 -2.59 2.93 -11.80
CA TYR A 118 -2.82 1.77 -12.67
C TYR A 118 -4.30 1.61 -13.05
N SER A 119 -5.22 1.96 -12.16
CA SER A 119 -6.64 2.03 -12.49
C SER A 119 -6.90 3.03 -13.62
N SER A 120 -6.32 4.23 -13.54
CA SER A 120 -6.39 5.25 -14.59
C SER A 120 -5.79 4.75 -15.92
N LEU A 121 -4.59 4.17 -15.87
CA LEU A 121 -3.90 3.64 -17.05
C LEU A 121 -4.71 2.53 -17.75
N ALA A 122 -5.41 1.71 -16.98
CA ALA A 122 -6.26 0.62 -17.48
C ALA A 122 -7.64 1.09 -17.99
N GLY A 123 -7.96 2.37 -17.90
CA GLY A 123 -9.27 2.92 -18.24
C GLY A 123 -10.35 2.61 -17.20
N GLY A 124 -9.93 2.45 -15.94
CA GLY A 124 -10.82 2.27 -14.79
C GLY A 124 -11.38 3.61 -14.28
N LYS A 125 -12.35 3.51 -13.38
CA LYS A 125 -13.00 4.67 -12.76
C LYS A 125 -12.12 5.22 -11.62
N VAL A 126 -11.38 6.29 -11.93
CA VAL A 126 -10.39 6.92 -11.04
C VAL A 126 -11.01 7.34 -9.70
N SER A 127 -12.22 7.92 -9.73
CA SER A 127 -12.92 8.34 -8.52
C SER A 127 -13.21 7.16 -7.57
N SER A 128 -13.66 6.03 -8.10
CA SER A 128 -13.89 4.82 -7.30
C SER A 128 -12.59 4.27 -6.71
N SER A 129 -11.49 4.31 -7.47
CA SER A 129 -10.18 3.88 -6.98
C SER A 129 -9.66 4.78 -5.85
N ILE A 130 -9.77 6.09 -5.98
CA ILE A 130 -9.36 7.06 -4.95
C ILE A 130 -10.15 6.82 -3.66
N VAL A 131 -11.48 6.72 -3.77
CA VAL A 131 -12.36 6.52 -2.60
C VAL A 131 -12.10 5.17 -1.92
N ALA A 132 -11.94 4.09 -2.71
CA ALA A 132 -11.61 2.76 -2.17
C ALA A 132 -10.28 2.79 -1.40
N ALA A 133 -9.25 3.38 -2.00
CA ALA A 133 -7.94 3.47 -1.37
C ALA A 133 -7.97 4.36 -0.12
N ALA A 134 -8.65 5.50 -0.16
CA ALA A 134 -8.81 6.36 1.00
C ALA A 134 -9.53 5.65 2.15
N LEU A 135 -10.67 4.99 1.85
CA LEU A 135 -11.46 4.29 2.86
C LEU A 135 -10.71 3.10 3.46
N THR A 136 -10.01 2.31 2.64
CA THR A 136 -9.20 1.20 3.15
C THR A 136 -8.05 1.71 4.03
N ASN A 137 -7.43 2.85 3.71
CA ASN A 137 -6.39 3.43 4.56
C ASN A 137 -6.94 3.96 5.89
N ILE A 138 -8.09 4.65 5.88
CA ILE A 138 -8.76 5.06 7.12
C ILE A 138 -9.08 3.84 7.98
N ALA A 139 -9.78 2.86 7.41
CA ALA A 139 -10.10 1.63 8.11
C ALA A 139 -8.84 0.93 8.62
N GLY A 140 -7.77 0.93 7.82
CA GLY A 140 -6.49 0.32 8.14
C GLY A 140 -5.83 0.90 9.39
N VAL A 141 -5.93 2.21 9.61
CA VAL A 141 -5.41 2.85 10.84
C VAL A 141 -6.00 2.23 12.10
N PHE A 142 -7.29 1.84 12.05
CA PHE A 142 -8.00 1.29 13.20
C PHE A 142 -8.02 -0.24 13.23
N ILE A 143 -7.98 -0.89 12.06
CA ILE A 143 -8.24 -2.34 11.92
C ILE A 143 -6.94 -3.15 11.86
N CYS A 144 -5.87 -2.65 11.19
CA CYS A 144 -4.69 -3.48 10.90
C CYS A 144 -4.03 -4.06 12.16
N ALA A 145 -3.77 -3.23 13.17
CA ALA A 145 -3.10 -3.67 14.39
C ALA A 145 -3.94 -4.68 15.20
N PRO A 146 -5.20 -4.39 15.57
CA PRO A 146 -6.02 -5.34 16.32
C PRO A 146 -6.34 -6.60 15.52
N MET A 147 -6.53 -6.51 14.21
CA MET A 147 -6.75 -7.66 13.34
C MET A 147 -5.50 -8.55 13.26
N PHE A 148 -4.32 -7.95 13.10
CA PHE A 148 -3.08 -8.70 13.14
C PHE A 148 -2.93 -9.44 14.48
N ALA A 149 -3.13 -8.75 15.60
CA ALA A 149 -3.08 -9.33 16.94
C ALA A 149 -4.05 -10.52 17.10
N ALA A 150 -5.30 -10.34 16.68
CA ALA A 150 -6.33 -11.37 16.78
C ALA A 150 -6.02 -12.61 15.92
N LEU A 151 -5.46 -12.41 14.72
CA LEU A 151 -5.17 -13.50 13.79
C LEU A 151 -3.83 -14.19 14.04
N ALA A 152 -2.84 -13.47 14.59
CA ALA A 152 -1.54 -14.03 14.96
C ALA A 152 -1.60 -14.91 16.22
N GLY A 153 -2.59 -14.68 17.10
CA GLY A 153 -2.76 -15.43 18.35
C GLY A 153 -1.50 -15.38 19.22
N SER A 154 -1.12 -16.51 19.83
CA SER A 154 0.11 -16.63 20.63
C SER A 154 1.40 -16.43 19.83
N GLY A 155 1.35 -16.50 18.50
CA GLY A 155 2.47 -16.19 17.59
C GLY A 155 2.82 -14.71 17.52
N ALA A 156 1.95 -13.82 18.01
CA ALA A 156 2.21 -12.37 18.09
C ALA A 156 3.27 -12.02 19.17
N GLY A 157 3.70 -13.00 19.94
CA GLY A 157 4.75 -12.90 21.01
C GLY A 157 4.68 -11.66 21.83
N GLU A 158 4.89 -10.92 22.43
CA GLU A 158 5.01 -9.70 23.18
C GLU A 158 4.17 -8.48 22.68
N MET A 159 3.22 -8.67 21.76
CA MET A 159 2.25 -7.61 21.47
C MET A 159 1.27 -7.46 22.65
N GLY A 160 1.79 -7.01 23.80
CA GLY A 160 0.99 -6.66 24.96
C GLY A 160 0.16 -5.39 24.75
N VAL A 161 -0.61 -5.03 25.77
CA VAL A 161 -1.36 -3.76 25.84
C VAL A 161 -0.49 -2.55 25.47
N ASP A 162 0.82 -2.62 25.77
CA ASP A 162 1.81 -1.59 25.44
C ASP A 162 1.97 -1.36 23.93
N GLY A 163 1.94 -2.41 23.12
CA GLY A 163 2.01 -2.29 21.65
C GLY A 163 0.79 -1.57 21.07
N LEU A 164 -0.41 -1.94 21.52
CA LEU A 164 -1.65 -1.27 21.09
C LEU A 164 -1.71 0.18 21.57
N THR A 165 -1.22 0.48 22.77
CA THR A 165 -1.15 1.86 23.30
C THR A 165 -0.19 2.70 22.46
N LYS A 166 0.97 2.15 22.04
CA LYS A 166 1.90 2.84 21.13
C LYS A 166 1.25 3.11 19.76
N VAL A 167 0.54 2.14 19.21
CA VAL A 167 -0.21 2.34 17.95
C VAL A 167 -1.22 3.47 18.10
N PHE A 168 -1.98 3.48 19.20
CA PHE A 168 -2.92 4.57 19.46
C PHE A 168 -2.21 5.93 19.50
N ALA A 169 -1.15 6.06 20.29
CA ALA A 169 -0.46 7.33 20.50
C ALA A 169 0.30 7.82 19.25
N ILE A 170 0.88 6.92 18.44
CA ILE A 170 1.79 7.30 17.34
C ILE A 170 1.07 7.30 15.98
N LEU A 171 -0.04 6.54 15.81
CA LEU A 171 -0.76 6.48 14.55
C LEU A 171 -2.16 7.12 14.66
N ILE A 172 -2.99 6.64 15.58
CA ILE A 172 -4.41 7.03 15.65
C ILE A 172 -4.54 8.47 16.12
N LEU A 173 -3.87 8.84 17.20
CA LEU A 173 -3.95 10.18 17.77
C LEU A 173 -3.52 11.27 16.78
N PRO A 174 -2.33 11.23 16.13
CA PRO A 174 -1.95 12.25 15.17
C PRO A 174 -2.89 12.29 13.94
N PHE A 175 -3.36 11.13 13.47
CA PHE A 175 -4.36 11.09 12.41
C PHE A 175 -5.66 11.79 12.81
N ALA A 176 -6.17 11.54 14.01
CA ALA A 176 -7.38 12.19 14.54
C ALA A 176 -7.18 13.71 14.67
N ILE A 177 -6.04 14.16 15.22
CA ILE A 177 -5.67 15.58 15.30
C ILE A 177 -5.63 16.20 13.90
N GLY A 178 -5.01 15.52 12.93
CA GLY A 178 -4.98 15.95 11.53
C GLY A 178 -6.38 16.10 10.94
N GLN A 179 -7.27 15.15 11.19
CA GLN A 179 -8.68 15.21 10.76
C GLN A 179 -9.44 16.36 11.43
N LEU A 180 -9.21 16.64 12.70
CA LEU A 180 -9.86 17.76 13.37
C LEU A 180 -9.43 19.11 12.78
N LEU A 181 -8.14 19.26 12.46
CA LEU A 181 -7.55 20.46 11.89
C LEU A 181 -7.72 20.59 10.36
N GLN A 182 -8.20 19.55 9.68
CA GLN A 182 -8.35 19.47 8.24
C GLN A 182 -9.11 20.68 7.66
N GLY A 183 -10.21 21.09 8.27
CA GLY A 183 -11.00 22.23 7.80
C GLY A 183 -10.23 23.56 7.79
N ARG A 184 -9.30 23.76 8.74
CA ARG A 184 -8.49 24.99 8.86
C ARG A 184 -7.24 24.95 7.99
N LEU A 185 -6.62 23.77 7.84
CA LEU A 185 -5.32 23.60 7.18
C LEU A 185 -5.42 23.03 5.76
N SER A 186 -6.62 22.73 5.27
CA SER A 186 -6.84 22.15 3.94
C SER A 186 -6.27 23.01 2.80
N HIS A 187 -6.32 24.34 2.92
CA HIS A 187 -5.74 25.28 1.94
C HIS A 187 -4.22 25.15 1.92
N TRP A 188 -3.58 25.20 3.08
CA TRP A 188 -2.14 25.06 3.22
C TRP A 188 -1.62 23.71 2.67
N VAL A 189 -2.37 22.62 2.92
CA VAL A 189 -2.05 21.27 2.40
C VAL A 189 -2.11 21.24 0.88
N ARG A 190 -3.11 21.89 0.27
CA ARG A 190 -3.26 21.96 -1.19
C ARG A 190 -2.15 22.74 -1.86
N GLU A 191 -1.69 23.81 -1.24
CA GLU A 191 -0.59 24.65 -1.78
C GLU A 191 0.77 23.96 -1.67
N ARG A 192 0.96 23.06 -0.70
CA ARG A 192 2.26 22.42 -0.41
C ARG A 192 2.27 20.91 -0.67
N LYS A 193 1.54 20.45 -1.67
CA LYS A 193 1.41 19.03 -2.02
C LYS A 193 2.76 18.32 -2.21
N ASP A 194 3.71 18.99 -2.85
CA ASP A 194 5.03 18.40 -3.13
C ASP A 194 5.84 18.23 -1.84
N LEU A 195 5.87 19.25 -0.99
CA LEU A 195 6.55 19.17 0.33
C LEU A 195 5.97 18.01 1.16
N ILE A 196 4.65 17.94 1.26
CA ILE A 196 3.97 16.92 2.04
C ILE A 196 4.24 15.53 1.46
N THR A 197 4.27 15.38 0.14
CA THR A 197 4.61 14.11 -0.51
C THR A 197 6.05 13.70 -0.23
N TRP A 198 6.98 14.65 -0.18
CA TRP A 198 8.36 14.40 0.21
C TRP A 198 8.47 13.98 1.68
N MET A 199 7.77 14.67 2.58
CA MET A 199 7.73 14.31 4.01
C MET A 199 7.23 12.88 4.23
N ASP A 200 6.16 12.46 3.53
CA ASP A 200 5.67 11.09 3.59
C ASP A 200 6.73 10.09 3.16
N ARG A 201 7.34 10.32 1.99
CA ARG A 201 8.35 9.40 1.45
C ARG A 201 9.56 9.26 2.36
N ILE A 202 10.03 10.36 2.91
CA ILE A 202 11.16 10.37 3.86
C ILE A 202 10.76 9.64 5.15
N SER A 203 9.58 9.90 5.71
CA SER A 203 9.10 9.22 6.92
C SER A 203 9.03 7.70 6.75
N ILE A 204 8.52 7.24 5.59
CA ILE A 204 8.45 5.82 5.29
C ILE A 204 9.87 5.22 5.11
N ALA A 205 10.78 5.93 4.44
CA ALA A 205 12.15 5.48 4.25
C ALA A 205 12.90 5.36 5.60
N ILE A 206 12.69 6.32 6.52
CA ILE A 206 13.24 6.26 7.88
C ILE A 206 12.68 5.04 8.64
N ALA A 207 11.37 4.80 8.58
CA ALA A 207 10.77 3.64 9.24
C ALA A 207 11.33 2.31 8.70
N VAL A 208 11.50 2.20 7.39
CA VAL A 208 12.12 1.02 6.75
C VAL A 208 13.59 0.87 7.16
N TYR A 209 14.36 1.96 7.14
CA TYR A 209 15.76 1.94 7.57
C TYR A 209 15.90 1.42 9.00
N VAL A 210 15.11 1.93 9.94
CA VAL A 210 15.18 1.53 11.35
C VAL A 210 14.77 0.06 11.53
N ALA A 211 13.68 -0.36 10.87
CA ALA A 211 13.22 -1.74 10.93
C ALA A 211 14.25 -2.73 10.37
N PHE A 212 14.89 -2.37 9.23
CA PHE A 212 15.92 -3.23 8.61
C PHE A 212 17.24 -3.20 9.36
N SER A 213 17.64 -2.06 9.93
CA SER A 213 18.85 -1.97 10.77
C SER A 213 18.80 -2.98 11.92
N GLY A 214 17.65 -3.08 12.60
CA GLY A 214 17.47 -4.06 13.68
C GLY A 214 17.50 -5.51 13.19
N ALA A 215 16.89 -5.81 12.04
CA ALA A 215 16.90 -7.14 11.44
C ALA A 215 18.30 -7.55 10.94
N VAL A 216 19.06 -6.63 10.36
CA VAL A 216 20.44 -6.89 9.90
C VAL A 216 21.38 -7.21 11.06
N GLU A 217 21.26 -6.52 12.18
CA GLU A 217 22.02 -6.85 13.40
C GLU A 217 21.68 -8.22 13.98
N GLN A 218 20.46 -8.71 13.75
CA GLN A 218 20.05 -10.09 14.12
C GLN A 218 20.50 -11.13 13.10
N GLY A 219 21.23 -10.73 12.06
CA GLY A 219 21.73 -11.65 11.04
C GLY A 219 20.73 -11.98 9.94
N LEU A 220 19.88 -11.04 9.54
CA LEU A 220 18.88 -11.21 8.45
C LEU A 220 19.47 -11.94 7.24
N TRP A 221 20.65 -11.49 6.76
CA TRP A 221 21.28 -12.03 5.54
C TRP A 221 21.87 -13.45 5.72
N THR A 222 22.12 -13.86 6.96
CA THR A 222 22.59 -15.22 7.29
C THR A 222 21.43 -16.18 7.62
N MET A 223 20.29 -15.63 8.05
CA MET A 223 19.09 -16.42 8.37
C MET A 223 18.31 -16.85 7.14
N ILE A 224 18.42 -16.10 6.02
CA ILE A 224 17.66 -16.35 4.80
C ILE A 224 18.64 -16.79 3.71
N GLY A 225 18.70 -18.11 3.46
CA GLY A 225 19.48 -18.69 2.38
C GLY A 225 18.78 -18.56 1.01
N ILE A 226 19.41 -19.10 -0.01
CA ILE A 226 18.88 -19.04 -1.41
C ILE A 226 17.54 -19.78 -1.53
N SER A 227 17.36 -20.89 -0.82
CA SER A 227 16.12 -21.67 -0.78
C SER A 227 14.96 -20.86 -0.19
N GLU A 228 15.19 -20.19 0.93
CA GLU A 228 14.20 -19.36 1.60
C GLU A 228 13.81 -18.15 0.75
N TRP A 229 14.78 -17.53 0.06
CA TRP A 229 14.49 -16.47 -0.91
C TRP A 229 13.63 -16.96 -2.07
N ALA A 230 13.90 -18.14 -2.61
CA ALA A 230 13.09 -18.74 -3.67
C ALA A 230 11.66 -19.02 -3.20
N ILE A 231 11.49 -19.58 -1.98
CA ILE A 231 10.19 -19.84 -1.36
C ILE A 231 9.44 -18.53 -1.11
N LEU A 232 10.09 -17.52 -0.56
CA LEU A 232 9.51 -16.20 -0.31
C LEU A 232 8.99 -15.56 -1.60
N LEU A 233 9.79 -15.58 -2.66
CA LEU A 233 9.39 -15.06 -3.96
C LEU A 233 8.22 -15.85 -4.56
N ALA A 234 8.27 -17.17 -4.55
CA ALA A 234 7.20 -18.03 -5.06
C ALA A 234 5.90 -17.80 -4.30
N ALA A 235 5.94 -17.82 -2.97
CA ALA A 235 4.79 -17.57 -2.11
C ALA A 235 4.19 -16.18 -2.34
N THR A 236 5.05 -15.16 -2.48
CA THR A 236 4.62 -13.79 -2.78
C THR A 236 3.96 -13.71 -4.16
N CYS A 237 4.49 -14.37 -5.18
CA CYS A 237 3.89 -14.44 -6.52
C CYS A 237 2.52 -15.13 -6.47
N VAL A 238 2.38 -16.23 -5.73
CA VAL A 238 1.10 -16.94 -5.58
C VAL A 238 0.08 -16.05 -4.85
N MET A 239 0.48 -15.40 -3.78
CA MET A 239 -0.40 -14.46 -3.05
C MET A 239 -0.81 -13.27 -3.92
N LEU A 240 0.09 -12.76 -4.75
CA LEU A 240 -0.20 -11.68 -5.69
C LEU A 240 -1.15 -12.14 -6.80
N ALA A 241 -0.95 -13.34 -7.34
CA ALA A 241 -1.87 -13.95 -8.31
C ALA A 241 -3.26 -14.13 -7.69
N PHE A 242 -3.35 -14.65 -6.46
CA PHE A 242 -4.61 -14.74 -5.72
C PHE A 242 -5.29 -13.37 -5.60
N ALA A 243 -4.53 -12.33 -5.26
CA ALA A 243 -5.06 -10.98 -5.10
C ALA A 243 -5.63 -10.42 -6.42
N PHE A 244 -4.89 -10.53 -7.53
CA PHE A 244 -5.35 -10.01 -8.82
C PHE A 244 -6.49 -10.84 -9.42
N ILE A 245 -6.36 -12.16 -9.45
CA ILE A 245 -7.37 -13.06 -10.02
C ILE A 245 -8.64 -12.99 -9.17
N GLY A 246 -8.49 -13.04 -7.84
CA GLY A 246 -9.62 -12.99 -6.92
C GLY A 246 -10.36 -11.65 -6.99
N ALA A 247 -9.65 -10.52 -6.95
CA ALA A 247 -10.29 -9.22 -7.09
C ALA A 247 -11.01 -9.07 -8.44
N TRP A 248 -10.41 -9.56 -9.54
CA TRP A 248 -11.05 -9.52 -10.84
C TRP A 248 -12.31 -10.40 -10.91
N THR A 249 -12.29 -11.60 -10.34
CA THR A 249 -13.42 -12.53 -10.33
C THR A 249 -14.55 -12.01 -9.43
N VAL A 250 -14.23 -11.54 -8.23
CA VAL A 250 -15.20 -10.95 -7.30
C VAL A 250 -15.88 -9.73 -7.93
N GLY A 251 -15.11 -8.83 -8.54
CA GLY A 251 -15.68 -7.68 -9.26
C GLY A 251 -16.64 -8.09 -10.41
N GLY A 252 -16.35 -9.22 -11.07
CA GLY A 252 -17.23 -9.81 -12.09
C GLY A 252 -18.51 -10.40 -11.50
N GLN A 253 -18.39 -11.17 -10.40
CA GLN A 253 -19.54 -11.76 -9.68
C GLN A 253 -20.49 -10.69 -9.11
N LEU A 254 -19.94 -9.59 -8.65
CA LEU A 254 -20.70 -8.43 -8.18
C LEU A 254 -21.33 -7.61 -9.31
N ARG A 255 -21.12 -8.02 -10.58
CA ARG A 255 -21.62 -7.34 -11.78
C ARG A 255 -21.25 -5.85 -11.81
N LEU A 256 -20.06 -5.51 -11.32
CA LEU A 256 -19.55 -4.16 -11.41
C LEU A 256 -19.34 -3.77 -12.88
N ASP A 257 -19.61 -2.51 -13.21
CA ASP A 257 -19.25 -2.00 -14.53
C ASP A 257 -17.72 -2.13 -14.75
N ARG A 258 -17.28 -2.04 -16.00
CA ARG A 258 -15.87 -2.23 -16.34
C ARG A 258 -14.95 -1.28 -15.57
N GLY A 259 -15.35 -0.02 -15.40
CA GLY A 259 -14.57 1.00 -14.72
C GLY A 259 -14.40 0.71 -13.24
N ASP A 260 -15.49 0.35 -12.56
CA ASP A 260 -15.48 -0.02 -11.15
C ASP A 260 -14.79 -1.37 -10.94
N ARG A 261 -14.93 -2.35 -11.87
CA ARG A 261 -14.22 -3.63 -11.80
C ARG A 261 -12.70 -3.46 -11.90
N ILE A 262 -12.21 -2.55 -12.76
CA ILE A 262 -10.79 -2.21 -12.84
C ILE A 262 -10.32 -1.50 -11.57
N ALA A 263 -11.12 -0.58 -11.03
CA ALA A 263 -10.83 0.09 -9.76
C ALA A 263 -10.76 -0.92 -8.60
N PHE A 264 -11.69 -1.88 -8.56
CA PHE A 264 -11.71 -2.97 -7.58
C PHE A 264 -10.46 -3.86 -7.69
N LEU A 265 -10.06 -4.20 -8.92
CA LEU A 265 -8.88 -5.01 -9.19
C LEU A 265 -7.63 -4.40 -8.55
N PHE A 266 -7.32 -3.15 -8.86
CA PHE A 266 -6.11 -2.52 -8.35
C PHE A 266 -6.22 -2.13 -6.87
N ALA A 267 -7.38 -1.66 -6.41
CA ALA A 267 -7.59 -1.36 -5.00
C ALA A 267 -7.56 -2.63 -4.12
N GLY A 268 -8.05 -3.75 -4.62
CA GLY A 268 -8.08 -5.02 -3.89
C GLY A 268 -6.75 -5.77 -3.89
N ALA A 269 -5.96 -5.65 -4.98
CA ALA A 269 -4.70 -6.37 -5.12
C ALA A 269 -3.49 -5.62 -4.55
N HIS A 270 -3.50 -4.31 -4.54
CA HIS A 270 -2.37 -3.54 -4.03
C HIS A 270 -2.33 -3.49 -2.51
N LYS A 271 -1.12 -3.56 -1.95
CA LYS A 271 -0.86 -3.49 -0.51
C LYS A 271 0.12 -2.36 -0.17
N SER A 272 -0.20 -1.61 0.88
CA SER A 272 0.45 -0.33 1.20
C SER A 272 1.68 -0.52 2.11
N VAL A 273 2.87 -0.30 1.56
CA VAL A 273 4.09 -0.14 2.37
C VAL A 273 4.05 1.17 3.16
N ALA A 274 3.39 2.20 2.62
CA ALA A 274 3.27 3.50 3.29
C ALA A 274 2.51 3.41 4.63
N MET A 275 1.59 2.45 4.77
CA MET A 275 0.95 2.11 6.04
C MET A 275 1.75 1.04 6.79
N GLY A 276 2.21 0.00 6.08
CA GLY A 276 2.81 -1.17 6.70
C GLY A 276 4.18 -0.90 7.33
N ALA A 277 5.07 -0.14 6.69
CA ALA A 277 6.40 0.09 7.28
C ALA A 277 6.32 0.91 8.59
N PRO A 278 5.60 2.04 8.67
CA PRO A 278 5.37 2.75 9.92
C PRO A 278 4.68 1.91 11.00
N LEU A 279 3.66 1.15 10.61
CA LEU A 279 2.94 0.29 11.54
C LEU A 279 3.86 -0.81 12.10
N ALA A 280 4.70 -1.44 11.26
CA ALA A 280 5.67 -2.43 11.72
C ALA A 280 6.68 -1.84 12.70
N ALA A 281 7.19 -0.63 12.42
CA ALA A 281 8.16 0.05 13.28
C ALA A 281 7.59 0.42 14.67
N VAL A 282 6.25 0.53 14.78
CA VAL A 282 5.56 0.81 16.05
C VAL A 282 5.13 -0.46 16.76
N LEU A 283 4.64 -1.46 16.01
CA LEU A 283 4.12 -2.71 16.57
C LEU A 283 5.21 -3.65 17.07
N PHE A 284 6.33 -3.70 16.35
CA PHE A 284 7.38 -4.68 16.61
C PHE A 284 8.65 -4.04 17.13
N PRO A 285 9.40 -4.75 18.00
CA PRO A 285 10.77 -4.36 18.30
C PRO A 285 11.60 -4.28 17.00
N PRO A 286 12.56 -3.35 16.88
CA PRO A 286 13.37 -3.17 15.66
C PRO A 286 14.05 -4.43 15.18
N GLN A 287 14.40 -5.33 16.11
CA GLN A 287 15.05 -6.62 15.83
C GLN A 287 14.16 -7.54 14.99
N VAL A 288 12.85 -7.41 15.07
CA VAL A 288 11.86 -8.29 14.43
C VAL A 288 11.12 -7.61 13.29
N ALA A 289 10.97 -6.29 13.39
CA ALA A 289 10.16 -5.49 12.45
C ALA A 289 10.54 -5.72 10.99
N GLY A 290 11.84 -5.76 10.67
CA GLY A 290 12.32 -5.96 9.32
C GLY A 290 11.99 -7.34 8.73
N LEU A 291 12.06 -8.40 9.55
CA LEU A 291 11.71 -9.77 9.12
C LEU A 291 10.21 -9.88 8.79
N VAL A 292 9.37 -9.33 9.66
CA VAL A 292 7.90 -9.31 9.44
C VAL A 292 7.53 -8.43 8.25
N LEU A 293 8.27 -7.34 8.00
CA LEU A 293 8.02 -6.43 6.89
C LEU A 293 8.45 -6.99 5.53
N LEU A 294 9.37 -7.94 5.50
CA LEU A 294 10.02 -8.44 4.29
C LEU A 294 9.03 -8.94 3.21
N PRO A 295 8.02 -9.78 3.50
CA PRO A 295 7.03 -10.21 2.51
C PRO A 295 6.24 -9.04 1.91
N LEU A 296 5.90 -8.04 2.72
CA LEU A 296 5.19 -6.84 2.24
C LEU A 296 6.04 -6.02 1.28
N LEU A 297 7.34 -5.88 1.52
CA LEU A 297 8.25 -5.13 0.62
C LEU A 297 8.44 -5.87 -0.70
N VAL A 298 8.66 -7.19 -0.67
CA VAL A 298 8.77 -8.01 -1.88
C VAL A 298 7.46 -7.95 -2.68
N TYR A 299 6.32 -8.10 -2.01
CA TYR A 299 5.01 -7.97 -2.64
C TYR A 299 4.82 -6.60 -3.28
N HIS A 300 5.19 -5.52 -2.58
CA HIS A 300 5.04 -4.16 -3.09
C HIS A 300 5.86 -3.92 -4.37
N LEU A 301 7.07 -4.44 -4.44
CA LEU A 301 7.88 -4.35 -5.65
C LEU A 301 7.25 -5.14 -6.81
N LEU A 302 6.85 -6.38 -6.55
CA LEU A 302 6.24 -7.25 -7.57
C LEU A 302 4.90 -6.70 -8.06
N GLN A 303 4.04 -6.17 -7.16
CA GLN A 303 2.76 -5.59 -7.58
C GLN A 303 2.94 -4.44 -8.58
N LEU A 304 3.96 -3.59 -8.40
CA LEU A 304 4.23 -2.49 -9.33
C LEU A 304 4.71 -3.00 -10.69
N VAL A 305 5.61 -4.00 -10.68
CA VAL A 305 6.14 -4.60 -11.92
C VAL A 305 5.03 -5.29 -12.72
N ILE A 306 4.15 -6.04 -12.05
CA ILE A 306 3.07 -6.81 -12.71
C ILE A 306 1.92 -5.90 -13.12
N SER A 307 1.63 -4.85 -12.37
CA SER A 307 0.52 -3.93 -12.67
C SER A 307 0.70 -3.16 -13.96
N ALA A 308 1.92 -2.81 -14.33
CA ALA A 308 2.18 -2.02 -15.53
C ALA A 308 1.74 -2.74 -16.83
N PRO A 309 2.20 -3.97 -17.13
CA PRO A 309 1.73 -4.71 -18.29
C PRO A 309 0.26 -5.11 -18.18
N LEU A 310 -0.25 -5.41 -16.99
CA LEU A 310 -1.66 -5.72 -16.77
C LEU A 310 -2.56 -4.53 -17.10
N ALA A 311 -2.23 -3.34 -16.61
CA ALA A 311 -2.98 -2.13 -16.89
C ALA A 311 -2.97 -1.78 -18.39
N SER A 312 -1.80 -1.93 -19.05
CA SER A 312 -1.69 -1.71 -20.49
C SER A 312 -2.54 -2.69 -21.32
N ARG A 313 -2.64 -3.95 -20.88
CA ARG A 313 -3.51 -4.95 -21.54
C ARG A 313 -5.00 -4.67 -21.32
N LEU A 314 -5.36 -4.11 -20.17
CA LEU A 314 -6.73 -3.74 -19.87
C LEU A 314 -7.12 -2.41 -20.51
N ALA A 315 -6.19 -1.55 -20.89
CA ALA A 315 -6.47 -0.31 -21.59
C ALA A 315 -7.20 -0.61 -22.92
N ARG A 316 -8.34 0.08 -23.16
CA ARG A 316 -8.99 -0.01 -24.47
C ARG A 316 -8.09 0.68 -25.50
N PRO A 317 -7.95 0.12 -26.71
CA PRO A 317 -7.36 0.88 -27.81
C PRO A 317 -8.12 2.22 -27.94
N LEU A 318 -7.39 3.33 -27.97
CA LEU A 318 -7.98 4.62 -28.33
C LEU A 318 -8.64 4.41 -29.70
N ARG A 319 -9.96 4.55 -29.80
CA ARG A 319 -10.60 4.64 -31.11
C ARG A 319 -9.98 5.85 -31.80
N PRO A 320 -9.46 5.71 -33.03
CA PRO A 320 -9.03 6.87 -33.80
C PRO A 320 -10.20 7.87 -33.78
N VAL A 321 -9.94 9.08 -33.38
CA VAL A 321 -10.90 10.18 -33.56
C VAL A 321 -11.14 10.22 -35.08
N PRO A 322 -12.39 10.06 -35.56
CA PRO A 322 -12.67 10.22 -36.99
C PRO A 322 -12.12 11.58 -37.41
N ASP A 323 -11.27 11.59 -38.44
CA ASP A 323 -10.71 12.83 -38.96
C ASP A 323 -11.83 13.86 -39.18
N ALA A 324 -11.75 14.98 -38.51
CA ALA A 324 -12.69 16.09 -38.66
C ALA A 324 -12.68 16.65 -40.11
N ALA A 325 -11.82 16.12 -40.97
CA ALA A 325 -11.71 16.44 -42.38
C ALA A 325 -12.82 15.83 -43.27
N ALA A 326 -13.57 14.82 -42.76
CA ALA A 326 -14.63 14.20 -43.57
C ALA A 326 -15.98 14.93 -43.55
N CYS A 327 -16.10 16.04 -42.81
CA CYS A 327 -17.34 16.85 -42.74
C CYS A 327 -17.33 18.14 -43.58
N SER A 328 -16.34 18.35 -44.44
CA SER A 328 -16.27 19.54 -45.29
C SER A 328 -16.43 19.23 -46.78
N GLU A 329 -17.42 18.44 -47.19
CA GLU A 329 -17.92 18.49 -48.57
C GLU A 329 -19.00 19.61 -48.62
N PRO A 330 -18.77 20.70 -49.37
CA PRO A 330 -19.82 21.69 -49.62
C PRO A 330 -20.85 21.05 -50.55
N THR A 331 -22.06 20.87 -50.07
CA THR A 331 -23.23 20.61 -50.93
C THR A 331 -23.35 21.75 -51.94
N THR A 332 -22.83 21.51 -53.14
CA THR A 332 -23.08 22.32 -54.30
C THR A 332 -24.56 22.19 -54.66
N THR A 333 -25.35 23.15 -54.24
CA THR A 333 -26.71 23.34 -54.76
C THR A 333 -26.60 23.76 -56.23
N ALA A 334 -26.82 22.83 -57.16
CA ALA A 334 -27.15 23.16 -58.54
C ALA A 334 -28.54 23.80 -58.53
N ARG A 335 -28.56 25.12 -58.69
CA ARG A 335 -29.69 25.86 -59.25
C ARG A 335 -29.48 25.83 -60.72
N ASP A 336 -30.39 25.21 -61.47
CA ASP A 336 -30.69 25.61 -62.82
C ASP A 336 -32.06 25.07 -63.26
N ARG A 337 -32.92 26.05 -63.64
CA ARG A 337 -34.12 26.08 -64.46
C ARG A 337 -35.42 25.48 -63.92
#